data_467e5bac7d60f0c84842d1016756e9c8
#
_entry.id   467e5bac7d60f0c84842d1016756e9c8
#
_cell.length_a   1.000
_cell.length_b   1.000
_cell.length_c   1.000
_cell.angle_alpha   90.00
_cell.angle_beta   90.00
_cell.angle_gamma   90.00
#
_symmetry.space_group_name_H-M   'P 1'
#
loop_
_entity.id
_entity.type
_entity.pdbx_description
1 polymer ?
#
loop_
_entity_poly.entity_id
_entity_poly.type
_entity_poly.pdbx_seq_one_letter_code
_entity_poly.pdbx_strand_id
1 'polypeptide(L)'
;MDPDPLLFNDILSLGFVALLLLCSALVSGSEVAFFSLKPQELDELESDGNRTSNLVLRLLREPNDKEGPRNLLATILVLNNLINIAIVLIATVKAEQLFPSSTLPEFVSIAIHIAGVTLLIVLFGEVIPKLYANSNNLKVSRFMAG
;
A
#
# COMPACT_ATOMS: atom_id res chain seq x y z
N MET A 1 -2.85 20.72 31.90
CA MET A 1 -1.52 20.39 31.37
C MET A 1 -1.70 20.28 29.87
N ASP A 2 -1.51 21.40 29.15
CA ASP A 2 -1.67 21.40 27.71
C ASP A 2 -0.53 20.57 27.11
N PRO A 3 -0.83 19.65 26.16
CA PRO A 3 0.20 18.87 25.51
C PRO A 3 1.16 19.81 24.77
N ASP A 4 2.44 19.53 24.91
CA ASP A 4 3.50 20.30 24.22
C ASP A 4 3.20 20.29 22.71
N PRO A 5 2.99 21.46 22.08
CA PRO A 5 2.55 21.53 20.68
C PRO A 5 3.53 20.87 19.71
N LEU A 6 4.80 20.72 20.08
CA LEU A 6 5.81 20.01 19.30
C LEU A 6 5.55 18.50 19.33
N LEU A 7 5.32 17.93 20.52
CA LEU A 7 5.00 16.51 20.69
C LEU A 7 3.69 16.14 19.98
N PHE A 8 2.68 17.00 20.03
CA PHE A 8 1.42 16.77 19.35
C PHE A 8 1.60 16.70 17.82
N ASN A 9 2.36 17.63 17.24
CA ASN A 9 2.66 17.62 15.80
C ASN A 9 3.46 16.38 15.35
N ASP A 10 4.38 15.91 16.18
CA ASP A 10 5.18 14.72 15.87
C ASP A 10 4.32 13.45 15.91
N ILE A 11 3.47 13.30 16.91
CA ILE A 11 2.52 12.17 17.01
C ILE A 11 1.57 12.18 15.82
N LEU A 12 1.03 13.34 15.44
CA LEU A 12 0.13 13.47 14.29
C LEU A 12 0.83 13.10 12.99
N SER A 13 2.06 13.54 12.79
CA SER A 13 2.85 13.22 11.59
C SER A 13 3.20 11.75 11.50
N LEU A 14 3.60 11.12 12.61
CA LEU A 14 3.86 9.68 12.66
C LEU A 14 2.58 8.86 12.42
N GLY A 15 1.46 9.29 13.00
CA GLY A 15 0.15 8.69 12.75
C GLY A 15 -0.25 8.77 11.28
N PHE A 16 0.03 9.90 10.62
CA PHE A 16 -0.23 10.07 9.20
C PHE A 16 0.66 9.18 8.32
N VAL A 17 1.95 9.05 8.64
CA VAL A 17 2.86 8.12 7.96
C VAL A 17 2.40 6.67 8.14
N ALA A 18 1.98 6.28 9.35
CA ALA A 18 1.45 4.94 9.61
C ALA A 18 0.16 4.67 8.80
N LEU A 19 -0.72 5.66 8.67
CA LEU A 19 -1.92 5.57 7.83
C LEU A 19 -1.56 5.40 6.35
N LEU A 20 -0.62 6.18 5.84
CA LEU A 20 -0.14 6.04 4.46
C LEU A 20 0.50 4.68 4.21
N LEU A 21 1.27 4.15 5.17
CA LEU A 21 1.86 2.82 5.08
C LEU A 21 0.78 1.72 5.04
N LEU A 22 -0.27 1.86 5.82
CA LEU A 22 -1.43 0.97 5.76
C LEU A 22 -2.13 1.05 4.39
N CYS A 23 -2.33 2.25 3.85
CA CYS A 23 -2.88 2.44 2.50
C CYS A 23 -1.99 1.78 1.43
N SER A 24 -0.66 1.96 1.50
CA SER A 24 0.30 1.30 0.62
C SER A 24 0.17 -0.22 0.69
N ALA A 25 0.10 -0.78 1.90
CA ALA A 25 -0.09 -2.21 2.12
C ALA A 25 -1.39 -2.75 1.49
N LEU A 26 -2.50 -2.03 1.65
CA LEU A 26 -3.79 -2.41 1.05
C LEU A 26 -3.74 -2.36 -0.47
N VAL A 27 -3.21 -1.29 -1.04
CA VAL A 27 -3.10 -1.12 -2.50
C VAL A 27 -2.18 -2.18 -3.10
N SER A 28 -1.01 -2.41 -2.48
CA SER A 28 -0.04 -3.42 -2.90
C SER A 28 -0.58 -4.85 -2.78
N GLY A 29 -1.30 -5.14 -1.70
CA GLY A 29 -2.00 -6.42 -1.51
C GLY A 29 -3.11 -6.64 -2.54
N SER A 30 -3.85 -5.58 -2.91
CA SER A 30 -4.93 -5.68 -3.90
C SER A 30 -4.41 -6.07 -5.29
N GLU A 31 -3.24 -5.57 -5.69
CA GLU A 31 -2.58 -5.95 -6.94
C GLU A 31 -2.47 -7.48 -7.04
N VAL A 32 -1.84 -8.09 -6.05
CA VAL A 32 -1.65 -9.55 -6.04
C VAL A 32 -2.98 -10.28 -5.91
N ALA A 33 -3.88 -9.80 -5.04
CA ALA A 33 -5.17 -10.45 -4.83
C ALA A 33 -6.01 -10.54 -6.11
N PHE A 34 -6.08 -9.46 -6.89
CA PHE A 34 -6.85 -9.46 -8.14
C PHE A 34 -6.18 -10.26 -9.26
N PHE A 35 -4.86 -10.14 -9.42
CA PHE A 35 -4.16 -10.72 -10.57
C PHE A 35 -3.57 -12.11 -10.33
N SER A 36 -3.66 -12.67 -9.12
CA SER A 36 -3.28 -14.05 -8.82
C SER A 36 -4.47 -15.02 -8.70
N LEU A 37 -5.70 -14.57 -8.99
CA LEU A 37 -6.88 -15.44 -8.99
C LEU A 37 -6.77 -16.53 -10.05
N LYS A 38 -6.96 -17.77 -9.61
CA LYS A 38 -6.94 -18.95 -10.48
C LYS A 38 -8.29 -19.14 -11.18
N PRO A 39 -8.34 -19.85 -12.32
CA PRO A 39 -9.61 -20.15 -13.00
C PRO A 39 -10.67 -20.74 -12.08
N GLN A 40 -10.30 -21.67 -11.20
CA GLN A 40 -11.21 -22.29 -10.24
C GLN A 40 -11.80 -21.28 -9.23
N GLU A 41 -11.01 -20.28 -8.82
CA GLU A 41 -11.45 -19.23 -7.90
C GLU A 41 -12.38 -18.23 -8.61
N LEU A 42 -12.16 -18.02 -9.90
CA LEU A 42 -13.08 -17.22 -10.73
C LEU A 42 -14.42 -17.93 -10.92
N ASP A 43 -14.40 -19.25 -11.13
CA ASP A 43 -15.63 -20.07 -11.23
C ASP A 43 -16.39 -20.08 -9.89
N GLU A 44 -15.67 -20.08 -8.75
CA GLU A 44 -16.27 -19.93 -7.42
C GLU A 44 -16.95 -18.58 -7.26
N LEU A 45 -16.29 -17.48 -7.68
CA LEU A 45 -16.88 -16.15 -7.66
C LEU A 45 -18.14 -16.03 -8.53
N GLU A 46 -18.17 -16.71 -9.69
CA GLU A 46 -19.34 -16.76 -10.58
C GLU A 46 -20.50 -17.53 -9.94
N SER A 47 -20.21 -18.68 -9.31
CA SER A 47 -21.22 -19.51 -8.66
C SER A 47 -21.82 -18.89 -7.41
N ASP A 48 -21.04 -18.09 -6.69
CA ASP A 48 -21.41 -17.46 -5.43
C ASP A 48 -22.46 -16.34 -5.62
N GLY A 49 -22.42 -15.65 -6.76
CA GLY A 49 -23.42 -14.67 -7.22
C GLY A 49 -23.66 -13.48 -6.29
N ASN A 50 -22.86 -13.34 -5.21
CA ASN A 50 -23.03 -12.25 -4.28
C ASN A 50 -22.48 -10.92 -4.83
N ARG A 51 -22.87 -9.78 -4.22
CA ARG A 51 -22.52 -8.44 -4.68
C ARG A 51 -21.00 -8.25 -4.83
N THR A 52 -20.24 -8.71 -3.86
CA THR A 52 -18.78 -8.52 -3.82
C THR A 52 -18.09 -9.37 -4.88
N SER A 53 -18.51 -10.63 -5.05
CA SER A 53 -18.02 -11.52 -6.12
C SER A 53 -18.28 -10.92 -7.50
N ASN A 54 -19.47 -10.39 -7.73
CA ASN A 54 -19.83 -9.73 -8.99
C ASN A 54 -18.98 -8.46 -9.24
N LEU A 55 -18.62 -7.70 -8.18
CA LEU A 55 -17.72 -6.56 -8.32
C LEU A 55 -16.30 -6.97 -8.70
N VAL A 56 -15.76 -8.03 -8.09
CA VAL A 56 -14.46 -8.60 -8.46
C VAL A 56 -14.46 -9.02 -9.94
N LEU A 57 -15.47 -9.79 -10.35
CA LEU A 57 -15.59 -10.25 -11.74
C LEU A 57 -15.72 -9.08 -12.72
N ARG A 58 -16.51 -8.07 -12.37
CA ARG A 58 -16.65 -6.87 -13.19
C ARG A 58 -15.34 -6.10 -13.36
N LEU A 59 -14.55 -5.96 -12.30
CA LEU A 59 -13.24 -5.31 -12.36
C LEU A 59 -12.24 -6.08 -13.24
N LEU A 60 -12.35 -7.42 -13.27
CA LEU A 60 -11.43 -8.29 -14.01
C LEU A 60 -11.93 -8.67 -15.42
N ARG A 61 -13.25 -8.65 -15.66
CA ARG A 61 -13.87 -9.11 -16.91
C ARG A 61 -14.89 -8.08 -17.41
N GLU A 62 -14.50 -6.87 -17.69
CA GLU A 62 -15.43 -5.94 -18.32
C GLU A 62 -15.75 -6.40 -19.74
N PRO A 63 -17.03 -6.76 -20.07
CA PRO A 63 -17.38 -7.49 -21.29
C PRO A 63 -17.09 -6.70 -22.58
N ASN A 64 -17.02 -5.40 -22.52
CA ASN A 64 -16.83 -4.50 -23.66
C ASN A 64 -15.47 -3.81 -23.71
N ASP A 65 -14.63 -3.98 -22.69
CA ASP A 65 -13.34 -3.30 -22.61
C ASP A 65 -12.22 -4.31 -22.34
N LYS A 66 -11.48 -4.66 -23.39
CA LYS A 66 -10.26 -5.49 -23.29
C LYS A 66 -9.16 -4.80 -22.46
N GLU A 67 -9.34 -3.52 -22.14
CA GLU A 67 -8.40 -2.70 -21.40
C GLU A 67 -8.73 -2.60 -19.90
N GLY A 68 -9.90 -3.05 -19.45
CA GLY A 68 -10.34 -2.94 -18.06
C GLY A 68 -9.32 -3.48 -17.04
N PRO A 69 -8.86 -4.74 -17.14
CA PRO A 69 -7.85 -5.28 -16.22
C PRO A 69 -6.50 -4.53 -16.30
N ARG A 70 -6.12 -4.08 -17.49
CA ARG A 70 -4.89 -3.30 -17.70
C ARG A 70 -4.98 -1.92 -17.05
N ASN A 71 -6.14 -1.27 -17.17
CA ASN A 71 -6.40 0.03 -16.55
C ASN A 71 -6.44 -0.09 -15.03
N LEU A 72 -7.06 -1.15 -14.50
CA LEU A 72 -7.04 -1.46 -13.07
C LEU A 72 -5.59 -1.62 -12.56
N LEU A 73 -4.79 -2.44 -13.24
CA LEU A 73 -3.38 -2.66 -12.88
C LEU A 73 -2.59 -1.35 -12.92
N ALA A 74 -2.73 -0.56 -13.99
CA ALA A 74 -2.05 0.73 -14.10
C ALA A 74 -2.45 1.69 -12.99
N THR A 75 -3.74 1.75 -12.63
CA THR A 75 -4.24 2.58 -11.53
C THR A 75 -3.65 2.17 -10.19
N ILE A 76 -3.63 0.87 -9.89
CA ILE A 76 -3.06 0.32 -8.66
C ILE A 76 -1.56 0.67 -8.58
N LEU A 77 -0.81 0.46 -9.66
CA LEU A 77 0.63 0.76 -9.70
C LEU A 77 0.93 2.24 -9.50
N VAL A 78 0.19 3.13 -10.18
CA VAL A 78 0.36 4.59 -10.03
C VAL A 78 0.02 5.02 -8.61
N LEU A 79 -1.08 4.53 -8.06
CA LEU A 79 -1.51 4.87 -6.70
C LEU A 79 -0.48 4.39 -5.66
N ASN A 80 0.01 3.16 -5.79
CA ASN A 80 1.02 2.60 -4.89
C ASN A 80 2.31 3.44 -4.91
N ASN A 81 2.81 3.78 -6.09
CA ASN A 81 4.00 4.61 -6.23
C ASN A 81 3.80 6.02 -5.65
N LEU A 82 2.63 6.63 -5.86
CA LEU A 82 2.33 7.95 -5.32
C LEU A 82 2.32 7.95 -3.78
N ILE A 83 1.69 6.94 -3.18
CA ILE A 83 1.67 6.75 -1.72
C ILE A 83 3.10 6.55 -1.19
N ASN A 84 3.90 5.70 -1.84
CA ASN A 84 5.27 5.41 -1.41
C ASN A 84 6.16 6.66 -1.47
N ILE A 85 6.04 7.48 -2.53
CA ILE A 85 6.74 8.77 -2.63
C ILE A 85 6.32 9.71 -1.48
N ALA A 86 5.03 9.80 -1.18
CA ALA A 86 4.54 10.64 -0.08
C ALA A 86 5.10 10.17 1.27
N ILE A 87 5.16 8.85 1.52
CA ILE A 87 5.74 8.30 2.75
C ILE A 87 7.23 8.66 2.83
N VAL A 88 8.01 8.44 1.75
CA VAL A 88 9.45 8.74 1.74
C VAL A 88 9.69 10.20 2.06
N LEU A 89 8.98 11.12 1.43
CA LEU A 89 9.15 12.56 1.65
C LEU A 89 8.86 12.95 3.11
N ILE A 90 7.73 12.52 3.66
CA ILE A 90 7.32 12.90 5.02
C ILE A 90 8.17 12.21 6.08
N ALA A 91 8.37 10.88 5.92
CA ALA A 91 9.09 10.10 6.93
C ALA A 91 10.58 10.43 6.97
N THR A 92 11.22 10.78 5.85
CA THR A 92 12.64 11.18 5.84
C THR A 92 12.85 12.49 6.59
N VAL A 93 12.00 13.49 6.36
CA VAL A 93 12.06 14.76 7.08
C VAL A 93 11.85 14.56 8.59
N LYS A 94 10.91 13.68 8.96
CA LYS A 94 10.66 13.37 10.37
C LYS A 94 11.76 12.54 11.00
N ALA A 95 12.35 11.59 10.28
CA ALA A 95 13.47 10.80 10.77
C ALA A 95 14.68 11.69 11.08
N GLU A 96 14.97 12.68 10.24
CA GLU A 96 16.06 13.62 10.49
C GLU A 96 15.82 14.52 11.71
N GLN A 97 14.57 14.93 11.93
CA GLN A 97 14.19 15.72 13.12
C GLN A 97 14.28 14.90 14.42
N LEU A 98 13.90 13.61 14.38
CA LEU A 98 13.91 12.73 15.55
C LEU A 98 15.29 12.15 15.85
N PHE A 99 16.11 11.93 14.83
CA PHE A 99 17.42 11.29 14.91
C PHE A 99 18.49 12.12 14.20
N PRO A 100 18.78 13.35 14.66
CA PRO A 100 19.77 14.20 14.03
C PRO A 100 21.17 13.59 14.17
N SER A 101 21.84 13.36 13.06
CA SER A 101 23.19 12.83 13.02
C SER A 101 24.21 13.95 13.18
N SER A 102 24.63 14.23 14.41
CA SER A 102 25.65 15.28 14.69
C SER A 102 27.07 14.92 14.27
N THR A 103 27.35 13.65 13.98
CA THR A 103 28.70 13.13 13.70
C THR A 103 28.95 12.79 12.22
N LEU A 104 27.90 12.71 11.40
CA LEU A 104 28.00 12.32 9.98
C LEU A 104 27.81 13.56 9.08
N PRO A 105 28.43 13.58 7.88
CA PRO A 105 28.10 14.55 6.86
C PRO A 105 26.60 14.51 6.53
N GLU A 106 25.97 15.67 6.33
CA GLU A 106 24.53 15.83 6.11
C GLU A 106 23.98 14.89 5.04
N PHE A 107 24.67 14.77 3.88
CA PHE A 107 24.23 13.90 2.80
C PHE A 107 24.25 12.40 3.17
N VAL A 108 25.16 11.96 4.05
CA VAL A 108 25.23 10.57 4.53
C VAL A 108 24.07 10.30 5.48
N SER A 109 23.75 11.24 6.36
CA SER A 109 22.59 11.17 7.27
C SER A 109 21.29 11.01 6.49
N ILE A 110 21.05 11.89 5.53
CA ILE A 110 19.87 11.85 4.66
C ILE A 110 19.79 10.52 3.90
N ALA A 111 20.91 10.05 3.34
CA ALA A 111 20.94 8.78 2.62
C ALA A 111 20.56 7.58 3.50
N ILE A 112 21.02 7.56 4.77
CA ILE A 112 20.67 6.51 5.75
C ILE A 112 19.18 6.57 6.09
N HIS A 113 18.63 7.76 6.31
CA HIS A 113 17.20 7.93 6.61
C HIS A 113 16.34 7.46 5.41
N ILE A 114 16.67 7.88 4.19
CA ILE A 114 15.98 7.43 2.98
C ILE A 114 16.05 5.91 2.85
N ALA A 115 17.22 5.31 3.02
CA ALA A 115 17.39 3.86 2.92
C ALA A 115 16.56 3.11 3.98
N GLY A 116 16.56 3.59 5.22
CA GLY A 116 15.78 3.01 6.31
C GLY A 116 14.27 3.09 6.07
N VAL A 117 13.78 4.27 5.67
CA VAL A 117 12.37 4.48 5.33
C VAL A 117 11.96 3.63 4.14
N THR A 118 12.80 3.56 3.10
CA THR A 118 12.53 2.73 1.91
C THR A 118 12.46 1.24 2.28
N LEU A 119 13.35 0.77 3.15
CA LEU A 119 13.31 -0.61 3.63
C LEU A 119 12.00 -0.92 4.39
N LEU A 120 11.54 0.00 5.24
CA LEU A 120 10.26 -0.15 5.94
C LEU A 120 9.08 -0.21 4.98
N ILE A 121 9.05 0.67 3.95
CA ILE A 121 8.00 0.66 2.93
C ILE A 121 8.02 -0.67 2.17
N VAL A 122 9.18 -1.12 1.70
CA VAL A 122 9.30 -2.37 0.95
C VAL A 122 8.82 -3.56 1.78
N LEU A 123 9.21 -3.64 3.06
CA LEU A 123 8.81 -4.76 3.92
C LEU A 123 7.31 -4.69 4.27
N PHE A 124 6.84 -3.59 4.83
CA PHE A 124 5.49 -3.48 5.40
C PHE A 124 4.45 -2.98 4.41
N GLY A 125 4.85 -2.15 3.44
CA GLY A 125 3.97 -1.62 2.40
C GLY A 125 3.83 -2.53 1.18
N GLU A 126 4.79 -3.42 0.91
CA GLU A 126 4.78 -4.22 -0.32
C GLU A 126 4.96 -5.72 -0.07
N VAL A 127 6.09 -6.18 0.49
CA VAL A 127 6.42 -7.60 0.53
C VAL A 127 5.44 -8.39 1.39
N ILE A 128 5.26 -7.98 2.64
CA ILE A 128 4.37 -8.68 3.58
C ILE A 128 2.91 -8.69 3.09
N PRO A 129 2.33 -7.56 2.65
CA PRO A 129 0.97 -7.54 2.11
C PRO A 129 0.80 -8.42 0.86
N LYS A 130 1.77 -8.41 -0.05
CA LYS A 130 1.75 -9.25 -1.26
C LYS A 130 1.82 -10.74 -0.93
N LEU A 131 2.66 -11.13 0.02
CA LEU A 131 2.72 -12.52 0.49
C LEU A 131 1.41 -12.98 1.11
N TYR A 132 0.82 -12.14 1.96
CA TYR A 132 -0.48 -12.43 2.57
C TYR A 132 -1.59 -12.53 1.53
N ALA A 133 -1.65 -11.58 0.60
CA ALA A 133 -2.64 -11.55 -0.47
C ALA A 133 -2.52 -12.75 -1.41
N ASN A 134 -1.30 -13.19 -1.74
CA ASN A 134 -1.07 -14.36 -2.57
C ASN A 134 -1.57 -15.66 -1.92
N SER A 135 -1.49 -15.76 -0.59
CA SER A 135 -1.99 -16.92 0.16
C SER A 135 -3.52 -16.86 0.41
N ASN A 136 -4.14 -15.69 0.30
CA ASN A 136 -5.54 -15.44 0.61
C ASN A 136 -6.24 -14.60 -0.47
N ASN A 137 -5.87 -14.78 -1.74
CA ASN A 137 -6.27 -13.93 -2.86
C ASN A 137 -7.79 -13.72 -2.96
N LEU A 138 -8.57 -14.78 -2.80
CA LEU A 138 -10.03 -14.73 -2.89
C LEU A 138 -10.66 -13.89 -1.76
N LYS A 139 -10.15 -14.01 -0.54
CA LYS A 139 -10.64 -13.20 0.60
C LYS A 139 -10.25 -11.73 0.44
N VAL A 140 -9.00 -11.49 0.06
CA VAL A 140 -8.48 -10.12 -0.09
C VAL A 140 -9.13 -9.42 -1.28
N SER A 141 -9.34 -10.10 -2.42
CA SER A 141 -10.01 -9.50 -3.58
C SER A 141 -11.47 -9.11 -3.28
N ARG A 142 -12.20 -9.97 -2.54
CA ARG A 142 -13.56 -9.64 -2.07
C ARG A 142 -13.58 -8.45 -1.12
N PHE A 143 -12.63 -8.39 -0.19
CA PHE A 143 -12.52 -7.28 0.76
C PHE A 143 -12.21 -5.95 0.07
N MET A 144 -11.32 -5.97 -0.92
CA MET A 144 -10.91 -4.76 -1.65
C MET A 144 -11.93 -4.30 -2.69
N ALA A 145 -12.83 -5.16 -3.15
CA ALA A 145 -13.89 -4.81 -4.11
C ALA A 145 -15.17 -4.29 -3.43
N GLY A 146 -15.36 -4.52 -2.14
CA GLY A 146 -16.58 -4.15 -1.38
C GLY A 146 -16.47 -2.86 -0.67
#